data_4e769a0405917e8bcff2804cb1b37f2d
#
_entry.id   4e769a0405917e8bcff2804cb1b37f2d
#
_cell.length_a   1.000
_cell.length_b   1.000
_cell.length_c   1.000
_cell.angle_alpha   90.00
_cell.angle_beta   90.00
_cell.angle_gamma   90.00
#
_symmetry.space_group_name_H-M   'P 1'
#
loop_
_entity.id
_entity.type
_entity.pdbx_description
1 polymer ?
#
loop_
_entity_poly.entity_id
_entity_poly.type
_entity_poly.pdbx_seq_one_letter_code
_entity_poly.pdbx_strand_id
1 'polypeptide(L)'
;MLNIKRSYAGLGVRVIAFALDYIIIAGYLLFIVALGIVLNTFFPAVAHRLFSNPLSGQITGFLMITLPVSLYFITFESSAWEATWGKQKKSLIVTRTDGSRLTILRAINRTLLKFIPWELSHTCIWQISFAQQEPSQIIIVGFVLVWILVGVNLISLWISPTHQTLYDWIANTYVMVKE
;
A
#
# COMPACT_ATOMS: atom_id res chain seq x y z
N MET A 1 27.40 13.86 23.47
CA MET A 1 26.31 13.25 22.68
C MET A 1 25.55 14.39 22.03
N LEU A 2 25.69 14.56 20.71
CA LEU A 2 24.90 15.53 19.95
C LEU A 2 23.46 15.09 20.01
N ASN A 3 22.60 15.93 20.58
CA ASN A 3 21.17 15.70 20.64
C ASN A 3 20.59 15.96 19.22
N ILE A 4 20.69 14.96 18.33
CA ILE A 4 20.12 15.03 16.97
C ILE A 4 18.60 15.15 17.14
N LYS A 5 18.08 16.34 16.95
CA LYS A 5 16.65 16.64 17.03
C LYS A 5 15.96 15.89 15.88
N ARG A 6 15.47 14.68 16.15
CA ARG A 6 14.76 13.88 15.16
C ARG A 6 13.50 14.61 14.69
N SER A 7 13.46 15.00 13.42
CA SER A 7 12.29 15.64 12.82
C SER A 7 11.40 14.58 12.18
N TYR A 8 10.27 14.29 12.82
CA TYR A 8 9.30 13.34 12.31
C TYR A 8 8.46 13.97 11.17
N ALA A 9 8.21 13.21 10.11
CA ALA A 9 7.43 13.67 8.97
C ALA A 9 5.94 13.75 9.32
N GLY A 10 5.38 14.96 9.32
CA GLY A 10 3.96 15.19 9.56
C GLY A 10 3.07 14.72 8.41
N LEU A 11 1.74 14.74 8.64
CA LEU A 11 0.72 14.27 7.71
C LEU A 11 0.87 14.87 6.31
N GLY A 12 0.98 16.20 6.19
CA GLY A 12 0.95 16.88 4.89
C GLY A 12 2.10 16.45 3.96
N VAL A 13 3.34 16.40 4.46
CA VAL A 13 4.49 16.00 3.66
C VAL A 13 4.43 14.51 3.28
N ARG A 14 3.86 13.65 4.13
CA ARG A 14 3.68 12.22 3.83
C ARG A 14 2.61 12.00 2.77
N VAL A 15 1.52 12.78 2.81
CA VAL A 15 0.47 12.73 1.76
C VAL A 15 1.04 13.16 0.41
N ILE A 16 1.84 14.23 0.36
CA ILE A 16 2.47 14.67 -0.89
C ILE A 16 3.46 13.62 -1.40
N ALA A 17 4.28 13.02 -0.53
CA ALA A 17 5.20 11.95 -0.91
C ALA A 17 4.44 10.74 -1.47
N PHE A 18 3.33 10.36 -0.83
CA PHE A 18 2.46 9.29 -1.30
C PHE A 18 1.83 9.61 -2.67
N ALA A 19 1.33 10.84 -2.87
CA ALA A 19 0.79 11.27 -4.16
C ALA A 19 1.84 11.21 -5.30
N LEU A 20 3.10 11.52 -5.00
CA LEU A 20 4.20 11.35 -5.95
C LEU A 20 4.47 9.88 -6.27
N ASP A 21 4.46 8.99 -5.28
CA ASP A 21 4.57 7.55 -5.52
C ASP A 21 3.41 7.03 -6.37
N TYR A 22 2.21 7.60 -6.20
CA TYR A 22 1.04 7.25 -7.01
C TYR A 22 1.18 7.59 -8.49
N ILE A 23 2.02 8.54 -8.88
CA ILE A 23 2.31 8.81 -10.30
C ILE A 23 2.97 7.59 -10.95
N ILE A 24 3.94 6.97 -10.27
CA ILE A 24 4.61 5.74 -10.74
C ILE A 24 3.61 4.58 -10.76
N ILE A 25 2.85 4.43 -9.68
CA ILE A 25 1.84 3.37 -9.55
C ILE A 25 0.76 3.52 -10.63
N ALA A 26 0.28 4.75 -10.90
CA ALA A 26 -0.70 5.00 -11.94
C ALA A 26 -0.17 4.65 -13.35
N GLY A 27 1.08 4.99 -13.65
CA GLY A 27 1.73 4.59 -14.89
C GLY A 27 1.78 3.06 -15.03
N TYR A 28 2.12 2.36 -13.95
CA TYR A 28 2.09 0.90 -13.91
C TYR A 28 0.67 0.34 -14.10
N LEU A 29 -0.33 0.91 -13.44
CA LEU A 29 -1.73 0.48 -13.58
C LEU A 29 -2.25 0.69 -15.00
N LEU A 30 -1.91 1.79 -15.66
CA LEU A 30 -2.23 2.03 -17.07
C LEU A 30 -1.61 0.96 -17.97
N PHE A 31 -0.36 0.58 -17.72
CA PHE A 31 0.28 -0.54 -18.41
C PHE A 31 -0.49 -1.86 -18.20
N ILE A 32 -0.89 -2.19 -16.97
CA ILE A 32 -1.67 -3.40 -16.66
C ILE A 32 -3.05 -3.37 -17.37
N VAL A 33 -3.71 -2.21 -17.41
CA VAL A 33 -4.97 -2.06 -18.16
C VAL A 33 -4.76 -2.31 -19.65
N ALA A 34 -3.73 -1.72 -20.25
CA ALA A 34 -3.40 -1.95 -21.66
C ALA A 34 -3.09 -3.43 -21.94
N LEU A 35 -2.32 -4.07 -21.05
CA LEU A 35 -2.04 -5.51 -21.14
C LEU A 35 -3.33 -6.35 -21.03
N GLY A 36 -4.25 -5.97 -20.14
CA GLY A 36 -5.57 -6.63 -20.00
C GLY A 36 -6.41 -6.51 -21.26
N ILE A 37 -6.42 -5.35 -21.93
CA ILE A 37 -7.11 -5.15 -23.21
C ILE A 37 -6.51 -6.05 -24.29
N VAL A 38 -5.17 -6.06 -24.42
CA VAL A 38 -4.48 -6.93 -25.40
C VAL A 38 -4.80 -8.40 -25.11
N LEU A 39 -4.71 -8.83 -23.86
CA LEU A 39 -5.00 -10.20 -23.45
C LEU A 39 -6.45 -10.60 -23.79
N ASN A 40 -7.42 -9.74 -23.48
CA ASN A 40 -8.82 -9.99 -23.78
C ASN A 40 -9.11 -10.02 -25.27
N THR A 41 -8.41 -9.21 -26.08
CA THR A 41 -8.61 -9.14 -27.52
C THR A 41 -8.00 -10.34 -28.25
N PHE A 42 -6.78 -10.71 -27.92
CA PHE A 42 -6.03 -11.74 -28.64
C PHE A 42 -6.10 -13.13 -27.99
N PHE A 43 -6.37 -13.19 -26.69
CA PHE A 43 -6.39 -14.43 -25.91
C PHE A 43 -7.62 -14.50 -24.98
N PRO A 44 -8.86 -14.36 -25.50
CA PRO A 44 -10.06 -14.24 -24.67
C PRO A 44 -10.28 -15.44 -23.74
N ALA A 45 -9.92 -16.65 -24.15
CA ALA A 45 -10.03 -17.85 -23.31
C ALA A 45 -9.11 -17.77 -22.08
N VAL A 46 -7.93 -17.17 -22.19
CA VAL A 46 -7.00 -16.96 -21.06
C VAL A 46 -7.54 -15.86 -20.15
N ALA A 47 -7.97 -14.73 -20.71
CA ALA A 47 -8.59 -13.65 -19.95
C ALA A 47 -9.79 -14.15 -19.13
N HIS A 48 -10.68 -14.91 -19.75
CA HIS A 48 -11.83 -15.49 -19.08
C HIS A 48 -11.44 -16.42 -17.91
N ARG A 49 -10.41 -17.25 -18.06
CA ARG A 49 -9.92 -18.12 -16.96
C ARG A 49 -9.37 -17.33 -15.78
N LEU A 50 -8.62 -16.26 -16.04
CA LEU A 50 -8.02 -15.41 -15.00
C LEU A 50 -9.08 -14.69 -14.14
N PHE A 51 -10.26 -14.43 -14.73
CA PHE A 51 -11.34 -13.68 -14.11
C PHE A 51 -12.67 -14.46 -14.10
N SER A 52 -12.62 -15.79 -13.98
CA SER A 52 -13.81 -16.66 -14.06
C SER A 52 -14.65 -16.70 -12.78
N ASN A 53 -14.10 -16.32 -11.65
CA ASN A 53 -14.78 -16.32 -10.36
C ASN A 53 -14.06 -15.35 -9.38
N PRO A 54 -14.67 -15.01 -8.21
CA PRO A 54 -14.10 -14.06 -7.28
C PRO A 54 -12.68 -14.41 -6.82
N LEU A 55 -12.40 -15.68 -6.57
CA LEU A 55 -11.10 -16.13 -6.10
C LEU A 55 -10.02 -15.99 -7.17
N SER A 56 -10.30 -16.40 -8.42
CA SER A 56 -9.35 -16.24 -9.53
C SER A 56 -9.07 -14.76 -9.82
N GLY A 57 -10.11 -13.91 -9.79
CA GLY A 57 -9.98 -12.47 -9.91
C GLY A 57 -9.12 -11.86 -8.79
N GLN A 58 -9.34 -12.27 -7.53
CA GLN A 58 -8.55 -11.84 -6.38
C GLN A 58 -7.08 -12.24 -6.54
N ILE A 59 -6.80 -13.49 -6.88
CA ILE A 59 -5.42 -13.97 -7.06
C ILE A 59 -4.74 -13.23 -8.22
N THR A 60 -5.42 -13.06 -9.35
CA THR A 60 -4.89 -12.32 -10.50
C THR A 60 -4.62 -10.86 -10.13
N GLY A 61 -5.55 -10.18 -9.46
CA GLY A 61 -5.38 -8.81 -8.98
C GLY A 61 -4.22 -8.69 -7.99
N PHE A 62 -4.12 -9.62 -7.04
CA PHE A 62 -2.99 -9.66 -6.09
C PHE A 62 -1.65 -9.80 -6.82
N LEU A 63 -1.52 -10.78 -7.71
CA LEU A 63 -0.24 -11.03 -8.42
C LEU A 63 0.13 -9.91 -9.39
N MET A 64 -0.86 -9.29 -10.05
CA MET A 64 -0.62 -8.27 -11.06
C MET A 64 -0.55 -6.85 -10.51
N ILE A 65 -1.15 -6.57 -9.36
CA ILE A 65 -1.21 -5.20 -8.80
C ILE A 65 -0.56 -5.15 -7.43
N THR A 66 -1.11 -5.85 -6.44
CA THR A 66 -0.68 -5.70 -5.05
C THR A 66 0.74 -6.17 -4.83
N LEU A 67 1.11 -7.31 -5.37
CA LEU A 67 2.46 -7.85 -5.20
C LEU A 67 3.54 -6.95 -5.83
N PRO A 68 3.46 -6.49 -7.09
CA PRO A 68 4.47 -5.58 -7.66
C PRO A 68 4.53 -4.24 -6.94
N VAL A 69 3.39 -3.65 -6.56
CA VAL A 69 3.37 -2.40 -5.79
C VAL A 69 3.96 -2.61 -4.38
N SER A 70 3.68 -3.75 -3.74
CA SER A 70 4.28 -4.11 -2.45
C SER A 70 5.80 -4.26 -2.58
N LEU A 71 6.28 -4.94 -3.62
CA LEU A 71 7.70 -5.09 -3.89
C LEU A 71 8.40 -3.73 -4.11
N TYR A 72 7.75 -2.79 -4.78
CA TYR A 72 8.25 -1.43 -4.90
C TYR A 72 8.49 -0.79 -3.52
N PHE A 73 7.52 -0.85 -2.60
CA PHE A 73 7.70 -0.29 -1.26
C PHE A 73 8.78 -1.04 -0.47
N ILE A 74 8.77 -2.37 -0.49
CA ILE A 74 9.72 -3.21 0.26
C ILE A 74 11.14 -2.94 -0.20
N THR A 75 11.41 -2.99 -1.51
CA THR A 75 12.75 -2.84 -2.05
C THR A 75 13.32 -1.45 -1.82
N PHE A 76 12.53 -0.41 -2.04
CA PHE A 76 13.00 0.96 -1.88
C PHE A 76 13.19 1.34 -0.41
N GLU A 77 12.25 0.99 0.49
CA GLU A 77 12.34 1.33 1.91
C GLU A 77 13.43 0.53 2.66
N SER A 78 13.79 -0.68 2.18
CA SER A 78 14.89 -1.46 2.75
C SER A 78 16.24 -1.24 2.07
N SER A 79 16.28 -0.50 0.96
CA SER A 79 17.51 -0.19 0.22
C SER A 79 18.38 0.87 0.91
N ALA A 80 19.53 1.20 0.32
CA ALA A 80 20.37 2.30 0.78
C ALA A 80 19.69 3.68 0.71
N TRP A 81 18.62 3.81 -0.06
CA TRP A 81 17.83 5.05 -0.14
C TRP A 81 16.88 5.23 1.05
N GLU A 82 16.53 4.15 1.75
CA GLU A 82 15.60 4.16 2.90
C GLU A 82 14.24 4.82 2.59
N ALA A 83 13.90 4.97 1.32
CA ALA A 83 12.77 5.78 0.86
C ALA A 83 12.30 5.39 -0.54
N THR A 84 10.99 5.37 -0.76
CA THR A 84 10.39 5.34 -2.10
C THR A 84 10.71 6.62 -2.87
N TRP A 85 10.50 6.64 -4.17
CA TRP A 85 10.79 7.81 -5.01
C TRP A 85 10.06 9.08 -4.52
N GLY A 86 8.77 8.97 -4.20
CA GLY A 86 8.00 10.11 -3.69
C GLY A 86 8.54 10.62 -2.35
N LYS A 87 8.96 9.72 -1.45
CA LYS A 87 9.61 10.08 -0.19
C LYS A 87 10.96 10.76 -0.41
N GLN A 88 11.78 10.24 -1.33
CA GLN A 88 13.06 10.87 -1.69
C GLN A 88 12.87 12.31 -2.18
N LYS A 89 11.83 12.56 -3.03
CA LYS A 89 11.48 13.92 -3.51
C LYS A 89 11.07 14.89 -2.39
N LYS A 90 10.68 14.36 -1.24
CA LYS A 90 10.31 15.15 -0.05
C LYS A 90 11.36 15.06 1.07
N SER A 91 12.57 14.59 0.75
CA SER A 91 13.64 14.37 1.73
C SER A 91 13.17 13.56 2.95
N LEU A 92 12.38 12.52 2.71
CA LEU A 92 11.90 11.60 3.75
C LEU A 92 12.65 10.28 3.69
N ILE A 93 12.90 9.70 4.86
CA ILE A 93 13.44 8.35 5.03
C ILE A 93 12.55 7.54 5.98
N VAL A 94 12.59 6.23 5.83
CA VAL A 94 11.91 5.27 6.71
C VAL A 94 12.97 4.53 7.51
N THR A 95 12.95 4.72 8.83
CA THR A 95 13.93 4.11 9.73
C THR A 95 13.26 3.24 10.78
N ARG A 96 14.02 2.40 11.44
CA ARG A 96 13.61 1.73 12.68
C ARG A 96 13.54 2.75 13.81
N THR A 97 12.88 2.40 14.89
CA THR A 97 12.77 3.25 16.10
C THR A 97 14.12 3.56 16.75
N ASP A 98 15.12 2.70 16.55
CA ASP A 98 16.51 2.93 16.98
C ASP A 98 17.31 3.85 16.03
N GLY A 99 16.72 4.24 14.88
CA GLY A 99 17.35 5.08 13.87
C GLY A 99 18.14 4.30 12.82
N SER A 100 18.24 2.99 12.92
CA SER A 100 18.90 2.15 11.93
C SER A 100 18.01 1.92 10.70
N ARG A 101 18.63 1.51 9.58
CA ARG A 101 17.94 1.17 8.33
C ARG A 101 17.00 -0.03 8.53
N LEU A 102 15.89 -0.03 7.77
CA LEU A 102 14.98 -1.17 7.75
C LEU A 102 15.66 -2.42 7.19
N THR A 103 15.47 -3.54 7.87
CA THR A 103 15.73 -4.85 7.28
C THR A 103 14.61 -5.19 6.29
N ILE A 104 14.90 -6.05 5.31
CA ILE A 104 13.91 -6.53 4.33
C ILE A 104 12.68 -7.12 5.05
N LEU A 105 12.88 -7.95 6.07
CA LEU A 105 11.79 -8.58 6.81
C LEU A 105 10.88 -7.54 7.49
N ARG A 106 11.46 -6.45 8.02
CA ARG A 106 10.69 -5.37 8.64
C ARG A 106 9.96 -4.53 7.60
N ALA A 107 10.56 -4.30 6.45
CA ALA A 107 9.89 -3.65 5.31
C ALA A 107 8.72 -4.49 4.79
N ILE A 108 8.87 -5.82 4.71
CA ILE A 108 7.78 -6.74 4.37
C ILE A 108 6.64 -6.61 5.38
N ASN A 109 6.92 -6.76 6.68
CA ASN A 109 5.89 -6.67 7.72
C ASN A 109 5.14 -5.32 7.66
N ARG A 110 5.87 -4.22 7.57
CA ARG A 110 5.30 -2.88 7.43
C ARG A 110 4.39 -2.75 6.20
N THR A 111 4.84 -3.28 5.07
CA THR A 111 4.10 -3.20 3.80
C THR A 111 2.86 -4.10 3.84
N LEU A 112 2.94 -5.31 4.37
CA LEU A 112 1.79 -6.18 4.55
C LEU A 112 0.70 -5.50 5.38
N LEU A 113 1.06 -4.93 6.53
CA LEU A 113 0.11 -4.21 7.40
C LEU A 113 -0.52 -3.00 6.68
N LYS A 114 0.26 -2.26 5.90
CA LYS A 114 -0.19 -1.12 5.12
C LYS A 114 -1.22 -1.53 4.05
N PHE A 115 -1.08 -2.71 3.44
CA PHE A 115 -1.93 -3.17 2.36
C PHE A 115 -3.17 -3.97 2.82
N ILE A 116 -3.34 -4.26 4.12
CA ILE A 116 -4.53 -4.95 4.65
C ILE A 116 -5.85 -4.26 4.19
N PRO A 117 -6.06 -2.94 4.36
CA PRO A 117 -7.29 -2.30 3.91
C PRO A 117 -7.50 -2.41 2.40
N TRP A 118 -6.41 -2.36 1.62
CA TRP A 118 -6.43 -2.49 0.18
C TRP A 118 -6.89 -3.88 -0.27
N GLU A 119 -6.29 -4.94 0.27
CA GLU A 119 -6.68 -6.31 -0.07
C GLU A 119 -8.08 -6.66 0.40
N LEU A 120 -8.49 -6.19 1.56
CA LEU A 120 -9.86 -6.35 2.03
C LEU A 120 -10.85 -5.67 1.08
N SER A 121 -10.54 -4.46 0.60
CA SER A 121 -11.34 -3.75 -0.40
C SER A 121 -11.44 -4.53 -1.71
N HIS A 122 -10.32 -5.05 -2.23
CA HIS A 122 -10.31 -5.89 -3.43
C HIS A 122 -11.17 -7.15 -3.27
N THR A 123 -11.06 -7.83 -2.12
CA THR A 123 -11.91 -9.00 -1.82
C THR A 123 -13.39 -8.63 -1.90
N CYS A 124 -13.80 -7.52 -1.29
CA CYS A 124 -15.19 -7.07 -1.36
C CYS A 124 -15.61 -6.71 -2.80
N ILE A 125 -14.75 -6.03 -3.57
CA ILE A 125 -15.02 -5.67 -4.97
C ILE A 125 -15.21 -6.91 -5.83
N TRP A 126 -14.33 -7.92 -5.71
CA TRP A 126 -14.48 -9.15 -6.46
C TRP A 126 -15.76 -9.92 -6.10
N GLN A 127 -16.12 -9.98 -4.82
CA GLN A 127 -17.38 -10.59 -4.39
C GLN A 127 -18.60 -9.89 -5.01
N ILE A 128 -18.62 -8.55 -5.02
CA ILE A 128 -19.70 -7.77 -5.64
C ILE A 128 -19.75 -7.99 -7.15
N SER A 129 -18.60 -7.97 -7.83
CA SER A 129 -18.53 -8.09 -9.29
C SER A 129 -19.12 -9.40 -9.82
N PHE A 130 -19.18 -10.42 -8.99
CA PHE A 130 -19.78 -11.73 -9.33
C PHE A 130 -21.11 -11.99 -8.63
N ALA A 131 -21.59 -11.07 -7.79
CA ALA A 131 -22.89 -11.21 -7.15
C ALA A 131 -24.00 -11.02 -8.19
N GLN A 132 -24.96 -11.94 -8.18
CA GLN A 132 -26.18 -11.85 -9.02
C GLN A 132 -27.35 -11.13 -8.30
N GLN A 133 -27.15 -10.80 -7.04
CA GLN A 133 -28.14 -10.16 -6.15
C GLN A 133 -27.47 -9.01 -5.38
N GLU A 134 -28.25 -8.31 -4.56
CA GLU A 134 -27.76 -7.28 -3.66
C GLU A 134 -26.55 -7.76 -2.82
N PRO A 135 -25.58 -6.89 -2.55
CA PRO A 135 -24.41 -7.24 -1.76
C PRO A 135 -24.78 -7.82 -0.39
N SER A 136 -24.18 -8.93 -0.02
CA SER A 136 -24.43 -9.54 1.29
C SER A 136 -23.97 -8.61 2.43
N GLN A 137 -24.59 -8.77 3.60
CA GLN A 137 -24.21 -7.97 4.79
C GLN A 137 -22.72 -8.09 5.13
N ILE A 138 -22.10 -9.25 4.87
CA ILE A 138 -20.66 -9.48 5.09
C ILE A 138 -19.81 -8.53 4.22
N ILE A 139 -20.21 -8.29 2.98
CA ILE A 139 -19.50 -7.37 2.07
C ILE A 139 -19.62 -5.92 2.58
N ILE A 140 -20.80 -5.53 3.04
CA ILE A 140 -21.02 -4.20 3.62
C ILE A 140 -20.14 -4.02 4.85
N VAL A 141 -20.14 -4.99 5.76
CA VAL A 141 -19.25 -4.99 6.94
C VAL A 141 -17.79 -4.92 6.54
N GLY A 142 -17.39 -5.64 5.47
CA GLY A 142 -16.04 -5.59 4.91
C GLY A 142 -15.65 -4.17 4.51
N PHE A 143 -16.48 -3.44 3.77
CA PHE A 143 -16.20 -2.04 3.40
C PHE A 143 -16.19 -1.09 4.60
N VAL A 144 -17.07 -1.28 5.56
CA VAL A 144 -17.04 -0.50 6.81
C VAL A 144 -15.71 -0.70 7.53
N LEU A 145 -15.22 -1.95 7.62
CA LEU A 145 -13.94 -2.26 8.22
C LEU A 145 -12.76 -1.63 7.46
N VAL A 146 -12.80 -1.60 6.10
CA VAL A 146 -11.80 -0.88 5.29
C VAL A 146 -11.71 0.59 5.71
N TRP A 147 -12.84 1.28 5.80
CA TRP A 147 -12.88 2.69 6.19
C TRP A 147 -12.45 2.93 7.64
N ILE A 148 -12.79 2.02 8.56
CA ILE A 148 -12.29 2.05 9.94
C ILE A 148 -10.77 1.94 9.96
N LEU A 149 -10.18 0.97 9.24
CA LEU A 149 -8.73 0.77 9.18
C LEU A 149 -8.01 1.98 8.57
N VAL A 150 -8.55 2.56 7.50
CA VAL A 150 -8.02 3.79 6.90
C VAL A 150 -8.11 4.94 7.89
N GLY A 151 -9.27 5.14 8.52
CA GLY A 151 -9.50 6.19 9.53
C GLY A 151 -8.54 6.08 10.71
N VAL A 152 -8.37 4.88 11.28
CA VAL A 152 -7.44 4.63 12.40
C VAL A 152 -6.00 4.98 12.01
N ASN A 153 -5.55 4.63 10.79
CA ASN A 153 -4.21 4.99 10.32
C ASN A 153 -4.03 6.51 10.20
N LEU A 154 -5.02 7.22 9.66
CA LEU A 154 -4.96 8.69 9.51
C LEU A 154 -5.02 9.40 10.86
N ILE A 155 -5.91 8.99 11.75
CA ILE A 155 -6.05 9.55 13.10
C ILE A 155 -4.76 9.29 13.90
N SER A 156 -4.24 8.06 13.89
CA SER A 156 -2.98 7.72 14.55
C SER A 156 -1.82 8.60 14.08
N LEU A 157 -1.71 8.82 12.77
CA LEU A 157 -0.70 9.69 12.17
C LEU A 157 -0.84 11.14 12.64
N TRP A 158 -2.06 11.62 12.83
CA TRP A 158 -2.34 13.01 13.21
C TRP A 158 -2.10 13.27 14.69
N ILE A 159 -2.56 12.37 15.56
CA ILE A 159 -2.49 12.57 17.03
C ILE A 159 -1.17 12.09 17.65
N SER A 160 -0.43 11.20 16.99
CA SER A 160 0.82 10.66 17.53
C SER A 160 1.91 11.72 17.58
N PRO A 161 2.61 11.91 18.71
CA PRO A 161 3.74 12.82 18.83
C PRO A 161 4.91 12.52 17.86
N THR A 162 5.00 11.27 17.43
CA THR A 162 6.01 10.77 16.48
C THR A 162 5.47 10.63 15.06
N HIS A 163 4.23 11.10 14.83
CA HIS A 163 3.55 11.01 13.54
C HIS A 163 3.59 9.60 12.93
N GLN A 164 3.28 8.58 13.75
CA GLN A 164 3.21 7.19 13.29
C GLN A 164 1.78 6.79 12.92
N THR A 165 1.63 6.09 11.79
CA THR A 165 0.43 5.33 11.50
C THR A 165 0.39 4.06 12.37
N LEU A 166 -0.77 3.40 12.45
CA LEU A 166 -0.89 2.13 13.17
C LEU A 166 0.11 1.09 12.64
N TYR A 167 0.27 0.96 11.33
CA TYR A 167 1.23 0.03 10.73
C TYR A 167 2.70 0.44 11.00
N ASP A 168 3.01 1.74 11.11
CA ASP A 168 4.34 2.22 11.52
C ASP A 168 4.63 1.80 12.97
N TRP A 169 3.65 1.94 13.84
CA TRP A 169 3.76 1.57 15.26
C TRP A 169 3.98 0.07 15.44
N ILE A 170 3.14 -0.77 14.80
CA ILE A 170 3.27 -2.24 14.88
C ILE A 170 4.60 -2.71 14.28
N ALA A 171 5.06 -2.10 13.17
CA ALA A 171 6.33 -2.43 12.53
C ALA A 171 7.55 -1.82 13.26
N ASN A 172 7.36 -1.02 14.31
CA ASN A 172 8.42 -0.29 15.02
C ASN A 172 9.28 0.54 14.05
N THR A 173 8.64 1.42 13.29
CA THR A 173 9.27 2.28 12.27
C THR A 173 8.88 3.74 12.42
N TYR A 174 9.75 4.65 11.98
CA TYR A 174 9.48 6.07 11.84
C TYR A 174 9.62 6.51 10.39
N VAL A 175 8.88 7.55 10.01
CA VAL A 175 9.16 8.34 8.80
C VAL A 175 9.70 9.68 9.24
N MET A 176 10.92 9.98 8.84
CA MET A 176 11.69 11.13 9.30
C MET A 176 12.07 12.03 8.12
N VAL A 177 12.31 13.31 8.40
CA VAL A 177 12.93 14.22 7.44
C VAL A 177 14.43 13.94 7.44
N LYS A 178 15.01 13.75 6.25
CA LYS A 178 16.45 13.59 6.05
C LYS A 178 17.10 14.97 6.14
N GLU A 179 17.99 15.16 7.09
CA GLU A 179 18.83 16.35 7.19
C GLU A 179 19.92 16.36 6.13
#